data_34cc22a39e0a59b33415cf2d476a131c
#
_entry.id   34cc22a39e0a59b33415cf2d476a131c
#
_cell.length_a   1.000
_cell.length_b   1.000
_cell.length_c   1.000
_cell.angle_alpha   90.00
_cell.angle_beta   90.00
_cell.angle_gamma   90.00
#
_symmetry.space_group_name_H-M   'P 1'
#
loop_
_entity.id
_entity.type
_entity.pdbx_description
1 polymer ?
#
loop_
_entity_poly.entity_id
_entity_poly.type
_entity_poly.pdbx_seq_one_letter_code
_entity_poly.pdbx_strand_id
1 'polypeptide(L)'
;GHLVFGLLTGYGFCSFRIFSFMWVKDGEKLKLRRLSLAGTGGQCLMSPPDIKDGKMPFVLYNLGGSIMNAAVGALFLALYFICPNGSRTAPFVLLFAAVGFITAVMNGVPMRLGVVDNDGYNALAISKSSEAAEAFWVQLSIVGQSARGVRLKDMPEEWFRVPAEESMQNSIVAVRGVLACN
;
A
#
# COMPACT_ATOMS: atom_id res chain seq x y z
N GLY A 1 -5.45 -2.64 6.65
CA GLY A 1 -5.71 -3.44 5.45
C GLY A 1 -4.43 -3.98 4.86
N HIS A 2 -3.56 -3.14 4.26
CA HIS A 2 -2.31 -3.57 3.59
C HIS A 2 -1.44 -4.50 4.46
N LEU A 3 -1.29 -4.23 5.75
CA LEU A 3 -0.53 -5.10 6.66
C LEU A 3 -1.12 -6.51 6.72
N VAL A 4 -2.44 -6.62 6.92
CA VAL A 4 -3.12 -7.92 7.06
C VAL A 4 -3.03 -8.71 5.76
N PHE A 5 -3.46 -8.10 4.65
CA PHE A 5 -3.46 -8.78 3.35
C PHE A 5 -2.05 -8.99 2.79
N GLY A 6 -1.11 -8.09 3.10
CA GLY A 6 0.29 -8.30 2.77
C GLY A 6 0.87 -9.54 3.48
N LEU A 7 0.69 -9.65 4.80
CA LEU A 7 1.15 -10.84 5.55
C LEU A 7 0.50 -12.13 5.03
N LEU A 8 -0.81 -12.11 4.73
CA LEU A 8 -1.52 -13.26 4.16
C LEU A 8 -1.01 -13.67 2.76
N THR A 9 -0.42 -12.75 2.03
CA THR A 9 0.12 -12.98 0.68
C THR A 9 1.64 -13.10 0.64
N GLY A 10 2.28 -13.25 1.79
CA GLY A 10 3.72 -13.54 1.90
C GLY A 10 4.64 -12.32 1.93
N TYR A 11 4.08 -11.10 2.02
CA TYR A 11 4.89 -9.90 2.22
C TYR A 11 5.49 -9.86 3.63
N GLY A 12 6.72 -9.40 3.73
CA GLY A 12 7.41 -9.17 5.00
C GLY A 12 7.13 -7.77 5.54
N PHE A 13 6.86 -7.63 6.84
CA PHE A 13 6.70 -6.33 7.47
C PHE A 13 8.03 -5.58 7.55
N CYS A 14 8.06 -4.32 7.10
CA CYS A 14 9.20 -3.41 7.20
C CYS A 14 8.94 -2.29 8.19
N SER A 15 7.90 -1.48 7.96
CA SER A 15 7.53 -0.40 8.87
C SER A 15 6.06 -0.02 8.75
N PHE A 16 5.54 0.57 9.80
CA PHE A 16 4.19 1.12 9.86
C PHE A 16 4.24 2.50 10.51
N ARG A 17 3.65 3.50 9.87
CA ARG A 17 3.63 4.87 10.34
C ARG A 17 2.19 5.39 10.44
N ILE A 18 1.89 6.05 11.55
CA ILE A 18 0.68 6.86 11.74
C ILE A 18 1.15 8.25 12.18
N PHE A 19 0.78 9.26 11.44
CA PHE A 19 1.25 10.64 11.61
C PHE A 19 2.78 10.70 11.71
N SER A 20 3.32 11.07 12.88
CA SER A 20 4.76 11.18 13.14
C SER A 20 5.34 9.95 13.86
N PHE A 21 4.53 8.94 14.19
CA PHE A 21 5.00 7.74 14.89
C PHE A 21 5.22 6.62 13.87
N MET A 22 6.42 6.09 13.82
CA MET A 22 6.81 5.02 12.91
C MET A 22 7.39 3.83 13.67
N TRP A 23 6.77 2.68 13.53
CA TRP A 23 7.30 1.39 13.99
C TRP A 23 8.11 0.77 12.85
N VAL A 24 9.38 0.53 13.10
CA VAL A 24 10.32 -0.07 12.13
C VAL A 24 10.78 -1.40 12.65
N LYS A 25 10.79 -2.42 11.79
CA LYS A 25 11.39 -3.72 12.11
C LYS A 25 12.90 -3.61 11.95
N ASP A 26 13.62 -3.85 13.05
CA ASP A 26 15.07 -3.87 13.11
C ASP A 26 15.51 -5.26 13.66
N GLY A 27 15.88 -6.15 12.76
CA GLY A 27 16.02 -7.56 13.06
C GLY A 27 14.70 -8.19 13.51
N GLU A 28 14.67 -8.76 14.72
CA GLU A 28 13.46 -9.33 15.34
C GLU A 28 12.69 -8.33 16.20
N LYS A 29 13.22 -7.13 16.43
CA LYS A 29 12.64 -6.13 17.35
C LYS A 29 11.91 -5.03 16.56
N LEU A 30 10.83 -4.54 17.14
CA LEU A 30 10.15 -3.33 16.67
C LEU A 30 10.72 -2.13 17.44
N LYS A 31 11.21 -1.14 16.67
CA LYS A 31 11.68 0.14 17.21
C LYS A 31 10.70 1.24 16.85
N LEU A 32 10.32 2.05 17.83
CA LEU A 32 9.54 3.26 17.60
C LEU A 32 10.48 4.40 17.23
N ARG A 33 10.23 5.05 16.10
CA ARG A 33 10.93 6.25 15.63
C ARG A 33 9.92 7.37 15.36
N ARG A 34 10.38 8.60 15.38
CA ARG A 34 9.60 9.76 14.92
C ARG A 34 10.05 10.14 13.51
N LEU A 35 9.10 10.16 12.57
CA LEU A 35 9.31 10.61 11.20
C LEU A 35 8.05 11.33 10.74
N SER A 36 8.16 12.62 10.46
CA SER A 36 7.06 13.41 9.88
C SER A 36 7.31 13.57 8.38
N LEU A 37 6.35 13.13 7.58
CA LEU A 37 6.34 13.34 6.13
C LEU A 37 5.11 14.17 5.78
N ALA A 38 5.34 15.36 5.23
CA ALA A 38 4.26 16.25 4.79
C ALA A 38 3.38 15.55 3.73
N GLY A 39 2.07 15.77 3.81
CA GLY A 39 1.12 15.26 2.83
C GLY A 39 0.67 13.82 3.02
N THR A 40 1.19 13.09 4.04
CA THR A 40 0.79 11.70 4.28
C THR A 40 0.38 11.44 5.73
N GLY A 41 -0.86 10.98 5.96
CA GLY A 41 -1.37 10.65 7.29
C GLY A 41 -0.89 9.32 7.85
N GLY A 42 -0.44 8.38 6.99
CA GLY A 42 0.06 7.08 7.38
C GLY A 42 0.74 6.35 6.23
N GLN A 43 1.52 5.33 6.55
CA GLN A 43 2.21 4.52 5.57
C GLN A 43 2.46 3.12 6.13
N CYS A 44 2.23 2.09 5.33
CA CYS A 44 2.60 0.72 5.63
C CYS A 44 3.59 0.25 4.56
N LEU A 45 4.85 0.06 4.95
CA LEU A 45 5.89 -0.44 4.06
C LEU A 45 6.09 -1.93 4.32
N MET A 46 6.05 -2.69 3.25
CA MET A 46 6.25 -4.13 3.29
C MET A 46 7.25 -4.55 2.21
N SER A 47 8.06 -5.54 2.51
CA SER A 47 8.95 -6.18 1.55
C SER A 47 8.15 -7.21 0.75
N PRO A 48 8.22 -7.21 -0.58
CA PRO A 48 7.45 -8.16 -1.39
C PRO A 48 8.03 -9.58 -1.24
N PRO A 49 7.21 -10.63 -1.49
CA PRO A 49 7.72 -11.98 -1.65
C PRO A 49 8.50 -12.10 -2.96
N ASP A 50 9.27 -13.17 -3.09
CA ASP A 50 9.97 -13.47 -4.35
C ASP A 50 8.97 -13.68 -5.49
N ILE A 51 9.36 -13.25 -6.69
CA ILE A 51 8.56 -13.51 -7.89
C ILE A 51 8.65 -15.01 -8.22
N LYS A 52 7.51 -15.69 -8.21
CA LYS A 52 7.40 -17.10 -8.60
C LYS A 52 6.68 -17.21 -9.94
N ASP A 53 7.31 -17.87 -10.91
CA ASP A 53 6.77 -18.05 -12.27
C ASP A 53 6.31 -16.72 -12.92
N GLY A 54 7.06 -15.66 -12.69
CA GLY A 54 6.72 -14.31 -13.20
C GLY A 54 5.51 -13.65 -12.53
N LYS A 55 5.02 -14.22 -11.43
CA LYS A 55 3.82 -13.74 -10.72
C LYS A 55 4.13 -13.31 -9.30
N MET A 56 3.49 -12.23 -8.89
CA MET A 56 3.52 -11.70 -7.53
C MET A 56 2.08 -11.37 -7.08
N PRO A 57 1.71 -11.66 -5.83
CA PRO A 57 0.36 -11.41 -5.33
C PRO A 57 0.16 -9.92 -4.98
N PHE A 58 0.09 -9.03 -5.99
CA PHE A 58 -0.04 -7.59 -5.79
C PHE A 58 -1.49 -7.12 -5.58
N VAL A 59 -2.48 -7.85 -6.10
CA VAL A 59 -3.89 -7.39 -6.08
C VAL A 59 -4.41 -7.27 -4.65
N LEU A 60 -4.29 -8.34 -3.86
CA LEU A 60 -4.75 -8.33 -2.46
C LEU A 60 -3.94 -7.38 -1.58
N TYR A 61 -2.64 -7.20 -1.87
CA TYR A 61 -1.81 -6.23 -1.17
C TYR A 61 -2.32 -4.81 -1.42
N ASN A 62 -2.51 -4.39 -2.68
CA ASN A 62 -2.98 -3.05 -3.01
C ASN A 62 -4.42 -2.82 -2.54
N LEU A 63 -5.35 -3.73 -2.84
CA LEU A 63 -6.76 -3.57 -2.48
C LEU A 63 -7.06 -3.87 -1.00
N GLY A 64 -6.09 -4.38 -0.24
CA GLY A 64 -6.27 -4.77 1.15
C GLY A 64 -6.79 -3.63 2.05
N GLY A 65 -6.38 -2.37 1.77
CA GLY A 65 -6.91 -1.19 2.45
C GLY A 65 -8.40 -1.02 2.22
N SER A 66 -8.81 -1.06 0.95
CA SER A 66 -10.22 -0.90 0.54
C SER A 66 -11.10 -2.04 1.04
N ILE A 67 -10.63 -3.28 0.95
CA ILE A 67 -11.35 -4.45 1.47
C ILE A 67 -11.57 -4.32 2.98
N MET A 68 -10.56 -3.93 3.73
CA MET A 68 -10.68 -3.74 5.18
C MET A 68 -11.64 -2.61 5.52
N ASN A 69 -11.59 -1.48 4.81
CA ASN A 69 -12.49 -0.36 5.01
C ASN A 69 -13.95 -0.76 4.72
N ALA A 70 -14.20 -1.54 3.65
CA ALA A 70 -15.52 -2.07 3.35
C ALA A 70 -16.00 -3.04 4.44
N ALA A 71 -15.14 -3.93 4.93
CA ALA A 71 -15.48 -4.87 6.01
C ALA A 71 -15.83 -4.14 7.33
N VAL A 72 -15.04 -3.12 7.69
CA VAL A 72 -15.30 -2.27 8.85
C VAL A 72 -16.60 -1.47 8.66
N GLY A 73 -16.81 -0.90 7.45
CA GLY A 73 -18.07 -0.21 7.11
C GLY A 73 -19.28 -1.13 7.27
N ALA A 74 -19.21 -2.37 6.77
CA ALA A 74 -20.26 -3.37 6.91
C ALA A 74 -20.50 -3.77 8.37
N LEU A 75 -19.44 -3.91 9.17
CA LEU A 75 -19.56 -4.15 10.61
C LEU A 75 -20.30 -3.02 11.32
N PHE A 76 -19.92 -1.76 11.09
CA PHE A 76 -20.60 -0.62 11.69
C PHE A 76 -22.04 -0.48 11.20
N LEU A 77 -22.33 -0.82 9.93
CA LEU A 77 -23.70 -0.84 9.41
C LEU A 77 -24.53 -1.93 10.11
N ALA A 78 -23.99 -3.12 10.32
CA ALA A 78 -24.66 -4.17 11.08
C ALA A 78 -24.93 -3.74 12.54
N LEU A 79 -23.94 -3.11 13.19
CA LEU A 79 -24.10 -2.54 14.53
C LEU A 79 -25.19 -1.46 14.58
N TYR A 80 -25.36 -0.66 13.53
CA TYR A 80 -26.42 0.33 13.44
C TYR A 80 -27.81 -0.31 13.51
N PHE A 81 -28.03 -1.42 12.82
CA PHE A 81 -29.35 -2.11 12.81
C PHE A 81 -29.71 -2.76 14.16
N ILE A 82 -28.73 -3.00 15.03
CA ILE A 82 -28.99 -3.52 16.39
C ILE A 82 -28.98 -2.43 17.46
N CYS A 83 -28.74 -1.17 17.09
CA CYS A 83 -28.86 -0.05 18.01
C CYS A 83 -30.33 0.14 18.44
N PRO A 84 -30.60 0.40 19.74
CA PRO A 84 -31.94 0.71 20.19
C PRO A 84 -32.52 1.96 19.50
N ASN A 85 -33.82 1.95 19.22
CA ASN A 85 -34.53 3.11 18.67
C ASN A 85 -34.35 4.33 19.58
N GLY A 86 -34.00 5.49 18.99
CA GLY A 86 -33.72 6.72 19.72
C GLY A 86 -32.32 6.77 20.40
N SER A 87 -31.46 5.80 20.16
CA SER A 87 -30.08 5.80 20.67
C SER A 87 -29.28 7.01 20.14
N ARG A 88 -28.66 7.78 21.03
CA ARG A 88 -27.77 8.89 20.67
C ARG A 88 -26.48 8.44 19.99
N THR A 89 -26.12 7.16 20.09
CA THR A 89 -24.93 6.59 19.43
C THR A 89 -25.18 6.16 18.00
N ALA A 90 -26.44 5.87 17.63
CA ALA A 90 -26.79 5.38 16.29
C ALA A 90 -26.28 6.28 15.13
N PRO A 91 -26.39 7.63 15.18
CA PRO A 91 -25.85 8.51 14.13
C PRO A 91 -24.32 8.39 13.98
N PHE A 92 -23.58 8.22 15.06
CA PHE A 92 -22.12 8.05 15.01
C PHE A 92 -21.75 6.71 14.40
N VAL A 93 -22.45 5.63 14.76
CA VAL A 93 -22.25 4.30 14.18
C VAL A 93 -22.50 4.33 12.67
N LEU A 94 -23.59 4.98 12.24
CA LEU A 94 -23.90 5.16 10.81
C LEU A 94 -22.84 6.01 10.09
N LEU A 95 -22.35 7.07 10.74
CA LEU A 95 -21.24 7.89 10.19
C LEU A 95 -19.99 7.06 9.96
N PHE A 96 -19.58 6.20 10.92
CA PHE A 96 -18.42 5.31 10.74
C PHE A 96 -18.65 4.31 9.62
N ALA A 97 -19.86 3.76 9.47
CA ALA A 97 -20.20 2.90 8.34
C ALA A 97 -20.04 3.65 7.01
N ALA A 98 -20.59 4.86 6.90
CA ALA A 98 -20.49 5.69 5.70
C ALA A 98 -19.05 6.03 5.35
N VAL A 99 -18.24 6.47 6.33
CA VAL A 99 -16.80 6.74 6.14
C VAL A 99 -16.06 5.49 5.66
N GLY A 100 -16.35 4.32 6.25
CA GLY A 100 -15.77 3.05 5.83
C GLY A 100 -16.04 2.75 4.35
N PHE A 101 -17.28 2.87 3.89
CA PHE A 101 -17.63 2.62 2.49
C PHE A 101 -17.07 3.69 1.54
N ILE A 102 -17.15 4.98 1.90
CA ILE A 102 -16.61 6.07 1.08
C ILE A 102 -15.11 5.86 0.88
N THR A 103 -14.35 5.60 1.94
CA THR A 103 -12.90 5.36 1.84
C THR A 103 -12.57 4.08 1.09
N ALA A 104 -13.38 3.01 1.21
CA ALA A 104 -13.24 1.80 0.42
C ALA A 104 -13.38 2.08 -1.08
N VAL A 105 -14.40 2.85 -1.48
CA VAL A 105 -14.63 3.22 -2.88
C VAL A 105 -13.51 4.14 -3.40
N MET A 106 -13.15 5.17 -2.64
CA MET A 106 -12.12 6.13 -3.04
C MET A 106 -10.74 5.49 -3.26
N ASN A 107 -10.40 4.46 -2.49
CA ASN A 107 -9.12 3.76 -2.64
C ASN A 107 -9.21 2.54 -3.57
N GLY A 108 -10.37 1.87 -3.66
CA GLY A 108 -10.52 0.63 -4.40
C GLY A 108 -10.91 0.80 -5.86
N VAL A 109 -11.70 1.84 -6.19
CA VAL A 109 -12.04 2.14 -7.59
C VAL A 109 -10.84 2.81 -8.25
N PRO A 110 -10.36 2.29 -9.41
CA PRO A 110 -9.19 2.86 -10.09
C PRO A 110 -9.38 4.34 -10.42
N MET A 111 -8.63 5.22 -9.77
CA MET A 111 -8.66 6.67 -9.99
C MET A 111 -7.25 7.26 -9.94
N ARG A 112 -7.00 8.26 -10.81
CA ARG A 112 -5.82 9.11 -10.74
C ARG A 112 -6.16 10.35 -9.91
N LEU A 113 -5.47 10.53 -8.78
CA LEU A 113 -5.69 11.62 -7.84
C LEU A 113 -4.61 12.71 -7.94
N GLY A 114 -4.20 13.05 -9.15
CA GLY A 114 -3.14 14.01 -9.40
C GLY A 114 -1.74 13.41 -9.30
N VAL A 115 -0.98 13.75 -8.28
CA VAL A 115 0.43 13.31 -8.11
C VAL A 115 0.55 11.85 -7.67
N VAL A 116 -0.49 11.31 -7.01
CA VAL A 116 -0.46 9.94 -6.46
C VAL A 116 -1.69 9.18 -6.96
N ASP A 117 -1.44 8.02 -7.55
CA ASP A 117 -2.49 7.08 -7.94
C ASP A 117 -3.03 6.35 -6.70
N ASN A 118 -4.35 6.04 -6.70
CA ASN A 118 -4.93 5.25 -5.61
C ASN A 118 -4.60 3.75 -5.75
N ASP A 119 -4.89 2.96 -4.71
CA ASP A 119 -4.58 1.54 -4.66
C ASP A 119 -5.25 0.73 -5.79
N GLY A 120 -6.48 1.08 -6.15
CA GLY A 120 -7.21 0.47 -7.26
C GLY A 120 -6.52 0.73 -8.60
N TYR A 121 -6.06 1.95 -8.84
CA TYR A 121 -5.33 2.28 -10.06
C TYR A 121 -3.96 1.59 -10.09
N ASN A 122 -3.25 1.54 -8.96
CA ASN A 122 -1.98 0.82 -8.85
C ASN A 122 -2.16 -0.67 -9.19
N ALA A 123 -3.18 -1.33 -8.62
CA ALA A 123 -3.48 -2.72 -8.95
C ALA A 123 -3.79 -2.90 -10.44
N LEU A 124 -4.56 -1.99 -11.05
CA LEU A 124 -4.85 -2.01 -12.48
C LEU A 124 -3.59 -1.77 -13.32
N ALA A 125 -2.75 -0.80 -12.98
CA ALA A 125 -1.53 -0.47 -13.70
C ALA A 125 -0.53 -1.64 -13.69
N ILE A 126 -0.37 -2.30 -12.54
CA ILE A 126 0.50 -3.47 -12.37
C ILE A 126 -0.01 -4.65 -13.20
N SER A 127 -1.33 -4.85 -13.30
CA SER A 127 -1.92 -5.97 -14.04
C SER A 127 -1.72 -5.91 -15.55
N LYS A 128 -1.32 -4.75 -16.11
CA LYS A 128 -1.22 -4.53 -17.55
C LYS A 128 -0.02 -5.21 -18.22
N SER A 129 1.06 -5.43 -17.49
CA SER A 129 2.26 -6.07 -18.04
C SER A 129 3.13 -6.72 -16.95
N SER A 130 3.90 -7.73 -17.33
CA SER A 130 4.91 -8.34 -16.46
C SER A 130 5.99 -7.33 -16.04
N GLU A 131 6.33 -6.39 -16.93
CA GLU A 131 7.28 -5.32 -16.64
C GLU A 131 6.78 -4.39 -15.55
N ALA A 132 5.47 -4.06 -15.53
CA ALA A 132 4.88 -3.27 -14.44
C ALA A 132 4.88 -4.03 -13.11
N ALA A 133 4.64 -5.34 -13.13
CA ALA A 133 4.72 -6.18 -11.94
C ALA A 133 6.16 -6.25 -11.40
N GLU A 134 7.16 -6.43 -12.29
CA GLU A 134 8.58 -6.38 -11.93
C GLU A 134 8.98 -5.01 -11.38
N ALA A 135 8.58 -3.92 -12.05
CA ALA A 135 8.86 -2.56 -11.61
C ALA A 135 8.30 -2.29 -10.21
N PHE A 136 7.08 -2.75 -9.92
CA PHE A 136 6.48 -2.65 -8.59
C PHE A 136 7.25 -3.46 -7.54
N TRP A 137 7.64 -4.70 -7.88
CA TRP A 137 8.47 -5.54 -7.02
C TRP A 137 9.80 -4.88 -6.68
N VAL A 138 10.50 -4.33 -7.68
CA VAL A 138 11.76 -3.61 -7.50
C VAL A 138 11.58 -2.40 -6.58
N GLN A 139 10.54 -1.59 -6.78
CA GLN A 139 10.24 -0.43 -5.92
C GLN A 139 10.07 -0.84 -4.45
N LEU A 140 9.26 -1.86 -4.20
CA LEU A 140 9.03 -2.35 -2.84
C LEU A 140 10.30 -2.97 -2.24
N SER A 141 11.12 -3.64 -3.05
CA SER A 141 12.39 -4.24 -2.63
C SER A 141 13.41 -3.16 -2.25
N ILE A 142 13.56 -2.12 -3.06
CA ILE A 142 14.41 -0.95 -2.76
C ILE A 142 13.97 -0.29 -1.45
N VAL A 143 12.68 -0.02 -1.31
CA VAL A 143 12.12 0.59 -0.10
C VAL A 143 12.33 -0.31 1.12
N GLY A 144 12.10 -1.62 0.97
CA GLY A 144 12.30 -2.60 2.04
C GLY A 144 13.77 -2.71 2.48
N GLN A 145 14.71 -2.72 1.54
CA GLN A 145 16.15 -2.75 1.82
C GLN A 145 16.62 -1.42 2.46
N SER A 146 16.15 -0.28 1.94
CA SER A 146 16.47 1.03 2.50
C SER A 146 15.95 1.18 3.94
N ALA A 147 14.77 0.65 4.24
CA ALA A 147 14.24 0.63 5.60
C ALA A 147 15.10 -0.18 6.58
N ARG A 148 15.85 -1.18 6.08
CA ARG A 148 16.83 -1.97 6.83
C ARG A 148 18.21 -1.31 6.91
N GLY A 149 18.38 -0.15 6.28
CA GLY A 149 19.65 0.60 6.27
C GLY A 149 20.63 0.19 5.17
N VAL A 150 20.21 -0.63 4.20
CA VAL A 150 21.03 -0.96 3.01
C VAL A 150 21.05 0.27 2.11
N ARG A 151 22.26 0.68 1.69
CA ARG A 151 22.43 1.82 0.79
C ARG A 151 22.11 1.42 -0.64
N LEU A 152 21.61 2.34 -1.45
CA LEU A 152 21.26 2.09 -2.85
C LEU A 152 22.43 1.48 -3.64
N LYS A 153 23.65 1.93 -3.41
CA LYS A 153 24.87 1.42 -4.07
C LYS A 153 25.22 -0.04 -3.72
N ASP A 154 24.65 -0.58 -2.65
CA ASP A 154 24.89 -1.95 -2.19
C ASP A 154 23.74 -2.89 -2.64
N MET A 155 22.75 -2.37 -3.40
CA MET A 155 21.64 -3.13 -3.98
C MET A 155 21.99 -3.62 -5.40
N PRO A 156 21.29 -4.64 -5.92
CA PRO A 156 21.54 -5.17 -7.27
C PRO A 156 21.42 -4.10 -8.36
N GLU A 157 22.42 -3.98 -9.23
CA GLU A 157 22.46 -2.97 -10.29
C GLU A 157 21.30 -3.09 -11.29
N GLU A 158 20.82 -4.32 -11.53
CA GLU A 158 19.68 -4.58 -12.39
C GLU A 158 18.38 -3.92 -11.94
N TRP A 159 18.25 -3.59 -10.65
CA TRP A 159 17.07 -2.86 -10.13
C TRP A 159 17.00 -1.41 -10.63
N PHE A 160 18.16 -0.85 -10.97
CA PHE A 160 18.32 0.54 -11.41
C PHE A 160 18.44 0.67 -12.94
N ARG A 161 17.96 -0.32 -13.68
CA ARG A 161 17.86 -0.21 -15.14
C ARG A 161 16.75 0.77 -15.51
N VAL A 162 17.08 1.70 -16.41
CA VAL A 162 16.09 2.62 -16.99
C VAL A 162 15.19 1.82 -17.94
N PRO A 163 13.85 1.84 -17.73
CA PRO A 163 12.91 1.17 -18.61
C PRO A 163 12.90 1.82 -20.00
N ALA A 164 12.36 1.11 -20.99
CA ALA A 164 12.14 1.69 -22.33
C ALA A 164 11.12 2.85 -22.24
N GLU A 165 11.32 3.88 -23.08
CA GLU A 165 10.48 5.08 -23.04
C GLU A 165 8.99 4.77 -23.24
N GLU A 166 8.67 3.84 -24.14
CA GLU A 166 7.31 3.38 -24.40
C GLU A 166 6.64 2.77 -23.15
N SER A 167 7.40 2.04 -22.35
CA SER A 167 6.93 1.41 -21.11
C SER A 167 6.66 2.44 -20.00
N MET A 168 7.32 3.59 -20.02
CA MET A 168 7.16 4.65 -19.02
C MET A 168 5.80 5.36 -19.07
N GLN A 169 4.95 5.06 -20.06
CA GLN A 169 3.53 5.47 -20.03
C GLN A 169 2.74 4.83 -18.87
N ASN A 170 3.20 3.70 -18.37
CA ASN A 170 2.69 3.11 -17.13
C ASN A 170 3.34 3.80 -15.92
N SER A 171 2.51 4.36 -15.02
CA SER A 171 2.98 5.12 -13.86
C SER A 171 3.92 4.31 -12.94
N ILE A 172 3.69 3.02 -12.79
CA ILE A 172 4.53 2.13 -11.97
C ILE A 172 5.92 1.97 -12.60
N VAL A 173 5.98 1.79 -13.94
CA VAL A 173 7.24 1.68 -14.68
C VAL A 173 7.99 3.01 -14.67
N ALA A 174 7.29 4.13 -14.80
CA ALA A 174 7.88 5.47 -14.74
C ALA A 174 8.57 5.75 -13.40
N VAL A 175 7.99 5.30 -12.26
CA VAL A 175 8.63 5.43 -10.93
C VAL A 175 9.94 4.64 -10.88
N ARG A 176 10.02 3.44 -11.48
CA ARG A 176 11.29 2.70 -11.60
C ARG A 176 12.34 3.50 -12.38
N GLY A 177 11.92 4.16 -13.47
CA GLY A 177 12.80 5.04 -14.24
C GLY A 177 13.37 6.20 -13.39
N VAL A 178 12.54 6.84 -12.57
CA VAL A 178 12.99 7.90 -11.64
C VAL A 178 13.97 7.35 -10.61
N LEU A 179 13.72 6.15 -10.06
CA LEU A 179 14.64 5.52 -9.10
C LEU A 179 15.99 5.14 -9.74
N ALA A 180 16.01 4.86 -11.03
CA ALA A 180 17.24 4.54 -11.76
C ALA A 180 18.12 5.78 -12.05
N CYS A 181 17.52 6.98 -12.05
CA CYS A 181 18.22 8.24 -12.33
C CYS A 181 18.76 8.96 -11.06
N ASN A 182 18.46 8.48 -9.87
CA ASN A 182 18.91 9.05 -8.59
C ASN A 182 19.99 8.20 -7.94
#